data_e9c28c1c94090d09ee126d661b0e551b
#
_entry.id   e9c28c1c94090d09ee126d661b0e551b
#
_cell.length_a   1.000
_cell.length_b   1.000
_cell.length_c   1.000
_cell.angle_alpha   90.00
_cell.angle_beta   90.00
_cell.angle_gamma   90.00
#
_symmetry.space_group_name_H-M   'P 1'
#
loop_
_entity.id
_entity.type
_entity.pdbx_description
1 polymer ?
#
loop_
_entity_poly.entity_id
_entity_poly.type
_entity_poly.pdbx_seq_one_letter_code
_entity_poly.pdbx_strand_id
1 'polypeptide(L)'
;MPKSSNQKLKLIYLMKIFLERTDETHSITMPEIIDALAAYDISAERKSLYNDIENLRVYGLDVIGTQEDRTYSYHIGNRQFELAELKLLVDSVQSAKFITAKKSNELIKKIEGLASKYEASQLHRQVFVAGRVKTMNESIYYNVDRIHTAIAENSRITFQYFQWNVDKKMELRHDGALYEVSPWSLSWDDENYYLIAYDSNEGIIKHFRVDKMLYIKSNGKGREGRQAFKSFDMAAYARKMFGMYGGKEEWVHIECDNSFAGVMIDRFGKDVSMIRLDDKRFVVNVEVAVSRQFLAWIIGLGEGVTLAGPQNVVEMMNVEIDRLVKQYKK
;
A
#
# COMPACT_ATOMS: atom_id res chain seq x y z
N MET A 1 -55.34 -1.63 -4.68
CA MET A 1 -54.42 -1.09 -3.67
C MET A 1 -53.36 -0.28 -4.36
N PRO A 2 -53.02 0.93 -3.93
CA PRO A 2 -51.94 1.68 -4.53
C PRO A 2 -50.64 0.86 -4.36
N LYS A 3 -49.90 0.60 -5.44
CA LYS A 3 -48.58 -0.04 -5.37
C LYS A 3 -47.69 0.85 -4.50
N SER A 4 -47.07 0.28 -3.45
CA SER A 4 -46.09 1.03 -2.65
C SER A 4 -45.04 1.65 -3.58
N SER A 5 -44.61 2.86 -3.29
CA SER A 5 -43.72 3.63 -4.16
C SER A 5 -42.40 2.90 -4.49
N ASN A 6 -41.96 2.01 -3.61
CA ASN A 6 -40.67 1.30 -3.69
C ASN A 6 -40.80 -0.17 -4.19
N GLN A 7 -41.98 -0.61 -4.65
CA GLN A 7 -42.18 -2.02 -5.03
C GLN A 7 -41.22 -2.50 -6.14
N LYS A 8 -40.79 -1.60 -7.05
CA LYS A 8 -39.80 -1.91 -8.10
C LYS A 8 -38.39 -2.18 -7.54
N LEU A 9 -38.10 -1.69 -6.35
CA LEU A 9 -36.83 -1.84 -5.67
C LEU A 9 -36.77 -3.05 -4.73
N LYS A 10 -37.85 -3.85 -4.67
CA LYS A 10 -37.99 -4.98 -3.73
C LYS A 10 -36.78 -5.93 -3.79
N LEU A 11 -36.37 -6.34 -4.99
CA LEU A 11 -35.25 -7.28 -5.14
C LEU A 11 -33.92 -6.69 -4.68
N ILE A 12 -33.71 -5.40 -4.94
CA ILE A 12 -32.49 -4.68 -4.53
C ILE A 12 -32.42 -4.55 -2.99
N TYR A 13 -33.54 -4.20 -2.36
CA TYR A 13 -33.60 -4.13 -0.89
C TYR A 13 -33.51 -5.51 -0.24
N LEU A 14 -34.09 -6.55 -0.86
CA LEU A 14 -33.94 -7.91 -0.40
C LEU A 14 -32.46 -8.36 -0.43
N MET A 15 -31.76 -8.10 -1.52
CA MET A 15 -30.31 -8.33 -1.64
C MET A 15 -29.53 -7.57 -0.55
N LYS A 16 -29.85 -6.29 -0.35
CA LYS A 16 -29.23 -5.46 0.68
C LYS A 16 -29.45 -6.04 2.07
N ILE A 17 -30.67 -6.47 2.40
CA ILE A 17 -31.02 -7.08 3.69
C ILE A 17 -30.16 -8.35 3.91
N PHE A 18 -30.05 -9.22 2.92
CA PHE A 18 -29.22 -10.41 3.02
C PHE A 18 -27.75 -10.05 3.26
N LEU A 19 -27.18 -9.16 2.44
CA LEU A 19 -25.77 -8.76 2.57
C LEU A 19 -25.45 -8.07 3.90
N GLU A 20 -26.36 -7.27 4.44
CA GLU A 20 -26.13 -6.52 5.68
C GLU A 20 -26.45 -7.33 6.95
N ARG A 21 -27.44 -8.22 6.91
CA ARG A 21 -28.00 -8.84 8.12
C ARG A 21 -27.70 -10.31 8.29
N THR A 22 -27.04 -10.94 7.32
CA THR A 22 -26.72 -12.37 7.40
C THR A 22 -25.26 -12.64 7.07
N ASP A 23 -24.72 -13.71 7.57
CA ASP A 23 -23.41 -14.31 7.29
C ASP A 23 -23.46 -15.80 7.64
N GLU A 24 -22.35 -16.54 7.58
CA GLU A 24 -22.31 -17.97 7.89
C GLU A 24 -22.85 -18.33 9.28
N THR A 25 -22.81 -17.40 10.24
CA THR A 25 -23.23 -17.61 11.63
C THR A 25 -24.54 -16.90 12.02
N HIS A 26 -25.03 -16.02 11.15
CA HIS A 26 -26.24 -15.23 11.38
C HIS A 26 -27.20 -15.40 10.22
N SER A 27 -28.35 -15.99 10.49
CA SER A 27 -29.42 -16.20 9.53
C SER A 27 -30.63 -15.30 9.83
N ILE A 28 -31.52 -15.17 8.85
CA ILE A 28 -32.77 -14.40 8.93
C ILE A 28 -33.93 -15.27 8.48
N THR A 29 -35.04 -15.18 9.21
CA THR A 29 -36.27 -15.92 8.90
C THR A 29 -37.17 -15.16 7.91
N MET A 30 -38.12 -15.88 7.28
CA MET A 30 -39.07 -15.26 6.36
C MET A 30 -39.89 -14.12 6.98
N PRO A 31 -40.44 -14.24 8.24
CA PRO A 31 -41.09 -13.09 8.90
C PRO A 31 -40.17 -11.89 9.05
N GLU A 32 -38.93 -12.09 9.50
CA GLU A 32 -37.96 -11.01 9.66
C GLU A 32 -37.59 -10.33 8.34
N ILE A 33 -37.57 -11.09 7.24
CA ILE A 33 -37.36 -10.51 5.86
C ILE A 33 -38.53 -9.59 5.50
N ILE A 34 -39.80 -10.04 5.79
CA ILE A 34 -41.01 -9.24 5.52
C ILE A 34 -40.96 -7.95 6.33
N ASP A 35 -40.66 -8.04 7.63
CA ASP A 35 -40.56 -6.88 8.51
C ASP A 35 -39.43 -5.92 8.08
N ALA A 36 -38.27 -6.47 7.63
CA ALA A 36 -37.19 -5.68 7.15
C ALA A 36 -37.55 -4.94 5.85
N LEU A 37 -38.29 -5.55 4.92
CA LEU A 37 -38.76 -4.90 3.69
C LEU A 37 -39.83 -3.85 4.00
N ALA A 38 -40.71 -4.10 4.99
CA ALA A 38 -41.73 -3.14 5.43
C ALA A 38 -41.09 -1.82 5.92
N ALA A 39 -39.91 -1.87 6.54
CA ALA A 39 -39.18 -0.68 6.97
C ALA A 39 -38.70 0.22 5.77
N TYR A 40 -38.75 -0.31 4.56
CA TYR A 40 -38.49 0.44 3.30
C TYR A 40 -39.77 0.74 2.50
N ASP A 41 -40.94 0.66 3.15
CA ASP A 41 -42.27 0.82 2.50
C ASP A 41 -42.49 -0.20 1.36
N ILE A 42 -41.98 -1.42 1.50
CA ILE A 42 -42.13 -2.50 0.53
C ILE A 42 -43.03 -3.58 1.15
N SER A 43 -44.23 -3.76 0.58
CA SER A 43 -45.09 -4.88 0.93
C SER A 43 -44.67 -6.14 0.18
N ALA A 44 -44.44 -7.22 0.89
CA ALA A 44 -43.99 -8.48 0.30
C ALA A 44 -44.80 -9.66 0.85
N GLU A 45 -45.30 -10.50 -0.04
CA GLU A 45 -45.97 -11.75 0.31
C GLU A 45 -44.95 -12.91 0.33
N ARG A 46 -45.09 -13.79 1.27
CA ARG A 46 -44.20 -14.95 1.48
C ARG A 46 -43.94 -15.74 0.17
N LYS A 47 -45.03 -16.02 -0.58
CA LYS A 47 -44.92 -16.76 -1.85
C LYS A 47 -44.08 -16.04 -2.92
N SER A 48 -44.19 -14.72 -2.99
CA SER A 48 -43.37 -13.90 -3.90
C SER A 48 -41.92 -13.86 -3.48
N LEU A 49 -41.63 -13.85 -2.19
CA LEU A 49 -40.26 -13.82 -1.67
C LEU A 49 -39.46 -15.10 -1.99
N TYR A 50 -40.11 -16.26 -2.02
CA TYR A 50 -39.42 -17.47 -2.46
C TYR A 50 -38.90 -17.36 -3.89
N ASN A 51 -39.69 -16.81 -4.79
CA ASN A 51 -39.27 -16.57 -6.16
C ASN A 51 -38.19 -15.48 -6.27
N ASP A 52 -38.29 -14.43 -5.42
CA ASP A 52 -37.29 -13.36 -5.39
C ASP A 52 -35.94 -13.91 -4.86
N ILE A 53 -35.93 -14.77 -3.86
CA ILE A 53 -34.71 -15.44 -3.37
C ILE A 53 -34.09 -16.31 -4.45
N GLU A 54 -34.91 -17.04 -5.20
CA GLU A 54 -34.40 -17.86 -6.32
C GLU A 54 -33.79 -16.97 -7.42
N ASN A 55 -34.43 -15.84 -7.74
CA ASN A 55 -33.86 -14.87 -8.69
C ASN A 55 -32.52 -14.30 -8.19
N LEU A 56 -32.34 -14.08 -6.87
CA LEU A 56 -31.05 -13.66 -6.33
C LEU A 56 -29.99 -14.75 -6.46
N ARG A 57 -30.35 -16.03 -6.31
CA ARG A 57 -29.45 -17.16 -6.55
C ARG A 57 -29.02 -17.23 -8.02
N VAL A 58 -29.99 -17.09 -8.94
CA VAL A 58 -29.70 -17.01 -10.38
C VAL A 58 -28.79 -15.82 -10.74
N TYR A 59 -28.96 -14.69 -10.04
CA TYR A 59 -28.10 -13.53 -10.19
C TYR A 59 -26.65 -13.79 -9.69
N GLY A 60 -26.45 -14.82 -8.87
CA GLY A 60 -25.13 -15.21 -8.35
C GLY A 60 -24.94 -14.90 -6.85
N LEU A 61 -26.00 -14.53 -6.13
CA LEU A 61 -25.92 -14.37 -4.68
C LEU A 61 -26.11 -15.76 -4.01
N ASP A 62 -25.14 -16.17 -3.22
CA ASP A 62 -25.16 -17.47 -2.55
C ASP A 62 -26.07 -17.45 -1.31
N VAL A 63 -27.39 -17.49 -1.54
CA VAL A 63 -28.40 -17.53 -0.46
C VAL A 63 -28.65 -18.98 -0.07
N ILE A 64 -28.17 -19.38 1.09
CA ILE A 64 -28.36 -20.71 1.65
C ILE A 64 -29.61 -20.69 2.54
N GLY A 65 -30.46 -21.70 2.40
CA GLY A 65 -31.60 -21.93 3.29
C GLY A 65 -31.32 -23.11 4.19
N THR A 66 -31.48 -22.96 5.49
CA THR A 66 -31.27 -24.00 6.49
C THR A 66 -32.50 -24.15 7.34
N GLN A 67 -32.80 -25.39 7.70
CA GLN A 67 -33.89 -25.72 8.64
C GLN A 67 -33.27 -26.18 9.96
N GLU A 68 -33.53 -25.40 11.02
CA GLU A 68 -33.18 -25.77 12.38
C GLU A 68 -34.49 -25.94 13.18
N ASP A 69 -34.69 -27.13 13.70
CA ASP A 69 -35.93 -27.56 14.37
C ASP A 69 -37.18 -27.31 13.48
N ARG A 70 -38.01 -26.35 13.86
CA ARG A 70 -39.25 -25.96 13.16
C ARG A 70 -39.09 -24.64 12.38
N THR A 71 -37.93 -24.03 12.42
CA THR A 71 -37.67 -22.73 11.82
C THR A 71 -36.81 -22.88 10.56
N TYR A 72 -37.27 -22.26 9.48
CA TYR A 72 -36.48 -22.17 8.24
C TYR A 72 -35.92 -20.77 8.11
N SER A 73 -34.61 -20.67 7.98
CA SER A 73 -33.86 -19.41 7.90
C SER A 73 -32.97 -19.37 6.70
N TYR A 74 -32.52 -18.18 6.34
CA TYR A 74 -31.66 -17.93 5.18
C TYR A 74 -30.43 -17.12 5.60
N HIS A 75 -29.31 -17.41 4.98
CA HIS A 75 -28.09 -16.63 5.15
C HIS A 75 -27.28 -16.60 3.85
N ILE A 76 -26.33 -15.67 3.77
CA ILE A 76 -25.33 -15.63 2.71
C ILE A 76 -24.19 -16.59 3.08
N GLY A 77 -23.93 -17.58 2.22
CA GLY A 77 -22.79 -18.49 2.35
C GLY A 77 -21.51 -17.82 1.87
N ASN A 78 -21.32 -17.73 0.57
CA ASN A 78 -20.12 -17.11 -0.01
C ASN A 78 -20.29 -15.61 -0.22
N ARG A 79 -19.27 -14.85 0.17
CA ARG A 79 -19.16 -13.41 -0.08
C ARG A 79 -18.02 -13.13 -1.06
N GLN A 80 -18.02 -11.95 -1.66
CA GLN A 80 -16.94 -11.51 -2.54
C GLN A 80 -15.58 -11.47 -1.83
N PHE A 81 -15.59 -11.18 -0.52
CA PHE A 81 -14.43 -11.17 0.34
C PHE A 81 -14.72 -12.00 1.59
N GLU A 82 -13.77 -12.83 1.99
CA GLU A 82 -13.77 -13.47 3.29
C GLU A 82 -13.46 -12.48 4.41
N LEU A 83 -13.94 -12.73 5.61
CA LEU A 83 -13.67 -11.86 6.77
C LEU A 83 -12.15 -11.70 7.04
N ALA A 84 -11.36 -12.76 6.80
CA ALA A 84 -9.91 -12.72 6.95
C ALA A 84 -9.26 -11.74 5.95
N GLU A 85 -9.73 -11.73 4.70
CA GLU A 85 -9.26 -10.80 3.67
C GLU A 85 -9.61 -9.35 4.01
N LEU A 86 -10.85 -9.10 4.48
CA LEU A 86 -11.27 -7.77 4.94
C LEU A 86 -10.43 -7.28 6.12
N LYS A 87 -10.06 -8.17 7.06
CA LYS A 87 -9.13 -7.84 8.16
C LYS A 87 -7.77 -7.41 7.64
N LEU A 88 -7.20 -8.12 6.65
CA LEU A 88 -5.93 -7.74 6.02
C LEU A 88 -6.01 -6.38 5.31
N LEU A 89 -7.13 -6.09 4.63
CA LEU A 89 -7.36 -4.80 3.98
C LEU A 89 -7.44 -3.66 5.01
N VAL A 90 -8.17 -3.86 6.11
CA VAL A 90 -8.25 -2.89 7.21
C VAL A 90 -6.88 -2.64 7.82
N ASP A 91 -6.11 -3.71 8.11
CA ASP A 91 -4.76 -3.62 8.68
C ASP A 91 -3.82 -2.88 7.74
N SER A 92 -3.89 -3.14 6.44
CA SER A 92 -3.10 -2.45 5.40
C SER A 92 -3.41 -0.94 5.36
N VAL A 93 -4.69 -0.56 5.40
CA VAL A 93 -5.10 0.86 5.44
C VAL A 93 -4.69 1.52 6.75
N GLN A 94 -4.86 0.82 7.87
CA GLN A 94 -4.51 1.35 9.19
C GLN A 94 -3.01 1.54 9.36
N SER A 95 -2.20 0.61 8.83
CA SER A 95 -0.75 0.65 8.92
C SER A 95 -0.10 1.65 7.96
N ALA A 96 -0.75 2.05 6.89
CA ALA A 96 -0.19 2.95 5.88
C ALA A 96 0.10 4.36 6.44
N LYS A 97 1.39 4.76 6.46
CA LYS A 97 1.83 6.10 6.91
C LYS A 97 1.37 7.21 5.97
N PHE A 98 1.27 6.93 4.68
CA PHE A 98 0.94 7.92 3.66
C PHE A 98 -0.55 8.29 3.60
N ILE A 99 -1.42 7.53 4.27
CA ILE A 99 -2.85 7.84 4.36
C ILE A 99 -3.12 8.59 5.67
N THR A 100 -3.80 9.74 5.61
CA THR A 100 -4.15 10.48 6.82
C THR A 100 -5.09 9.67 7.72
N ALA A 101 -5.10 9.95 9.03
CA ALA A 101 -5.99 9.26 9.97
C ALA A 101 -7.47 9.38 9.57
N LYS A 102 -7.90 10.57 9.14
CA LYS A 102 -9.26 10.83 8.65
C LYS A 102 -9.59 9.94 7.45
N LYS A 103 -8.70 9.91 6.45
CA LYS A 103 -8.92 9.12 5.23
C LYS A 103 -8.89 7.62 5.49
N SER A 104 -8.02 7.16 6.41
CA SER A 104 -8.02 5.76 6.84
C SER A 104 -9.37 5.34 7.41
N ASN A 105 -9.95 6.16 8.31
CA ASN A 105 -11.26 5.88 8.89
C ASN A 105 -12.38 5.85 7.83
N GLU A 106 -12.33 6.75 6.83
CA GLU A 106 -13.30 6.74 5.73
C GLU A 106 -13.18 5.47 4.86
N LEU A 107 -11.94 5.02 4.58
CA LEU A 107 -11.71 3.79 3.80
C LEU A 107 -12.13 2.55 4.59
N ILE A 108 -11.79 2.48 5.87
CA ILE A 108 -12.19 1.37 6.75
C ILE A 108 -13.71 1.23 6.79
N LYS A 109 -14.45 2.33 6.96
CA LYS A 109 -15.92 2.30 6.89
C LYS A 109 -16.47 1.77 5.57
N LYS A 110 -15.78 2.02 4.45
CA LYS A 110 -16.18 1.44 3.15
C LYS A 110 -15.89 -0.06 3.09
N ILE A 111 -14.77 -0.51 3.66
CA ILE A 111 -14.42 -1.94 3.77
C ILE A 111 -15.43 -2.66 4.67
N GLU A 112 -15.81 -2.06 5.80
CA GLU A 112 -16.85 -2.58 6.69
C GLU A 112 -18.19 -2.80 5.99
N GLY A 113 -18.53 -1.93 5.04
CA GLY A 113 -19.73 -2.07 4.20
C GLY A 113 -19.73 -3.28 3.25
N LEU A 114 -18.61 -4.00 3.10
CA LEU A 114 -18.52 -5.25 2.34
C LEU A 114 -18.85 -6.50 3.19
N ALA A 115 -18.91 -6.34 4.51
CA ALA A 115 -19.23 -7.38 5.48
C ALA A 115 -20.69 -7.30 5.97
N SER A 116 -21.15 -8.31 6.70
CA SER A 116 -22.38 -8.19 7.49
C SER A 116 -22.18 -7.19 8.64
N LYS A 117 -23.29 -6.69 9.21
CA LYS A 117 -23.22 -5.83 10.41
C LYS A 117 -22.53 -6.51 11.62
N TYR A 118 -22.57 -7.84 11.66
CA TYR A 118 -21.96 -8.63 12.74
C TYR A 118 -20.46 -8.79 12.52
N GLU A 119 -20.06 -9.10 11.31
CA GLU A 119 -18.66 -9.19 10.92
C GLU A 119 -17.97 -7.82 10.93
N ALA A 120 -18.66 -6.76 10.48
CA ALA A 120 -18.15 -5.39 10.47
C ALA A 120 -17.70 -4.94 11.88
N SER A 121 -18.39 -5.37 12.94
CA SER A 121 -17.99 -5.08 14.31
C SER A 121 -16.63 -5.69 14.69
N GLN A 122 -16.23 -6.78 14.04
CA GLN A 122 -14.93 -7.43 14.25
C GLN A 122 -13.80 -6.74 13.46
N LEU A 123 -14.12 -5.93 12.43
CA LEU A 123 -13.17 -5.17 11.65
C LEU A 123 -12.65 -3.93 12.38
N HIS A 124 -13.37 -3.45 13.40
CA HIS A 124 -12.90 -2.38 14.30
C HIS A 124 -11.69 -2.79 15.16
N ARG A 125 -11.00 -3.84 14.80
CA ARG A 125 -9.80 -4.28 15.52
C ARG A 125 -8.73 -3.21 15.43
N GLN A 126 -8.23 -2.90 16.59
CA GLN A 126 -7.04 -2.10 16.79
C GLN A 126 -5.80 -2.94 16.42
N VAL A 127 -5.39 -2.93 15.15
CA VAL A 127 -3.98 -3.13 14.90
C VAL A 127 -3.30 -1.89 15.45
N PHE A 128 -2.78 -2.02 16.65
CA PHE A 128 -2.02 -0.97 17.30
C PHE A 128 -0.68 -0.86 16.56
N VAL A 129 -0.60 0.02 15.58
CA VAL A 129 0.66 0.36 14.94
C VAL A 129 1.31 1.40 15.84
N ALA A 130 2.07 0.91 16.84
CA ALA A 130 2.74 1.75 17.81
C ALA A 130 3.64 2.79 17.10
N GLY A 131 3.48 4.07 17.48
CA GLY A 131 4.38 5.15 17.08
C GLY A 131 4.31 5.60 15.62
N ARG A 132 3.32 5.18 14.82
CA ARG A 132 3.20 5.61 13.42
C ARG A 132 2.60 7.01 13.30
N VAL A 133 3.44 7.96 12.93
CA VAL A 133 3.01 9.30 12.54
C VAL A 133 2.47 9.22 11.11
N LYS A 134 1.16 9.29 10.96
CA LYS A 134 0.51 9.40 9.65
C LYS A 134 0.79 10.77 9.03
N THR A 135 0.84 10.82 7.70
CA THR A 135 0.97 12.10 6.99
C THR A 135 -0.19 13.04 7.31
N MET A 136 0.08 14.34 7.33
CA MET A 136 -0.95 15.39 7.42
C MET A 136 -1.37 15.91 6.04
N ASN A 137 -0.76 15.42 4.96
CA ASN A 137 -1.08 15.83 3.60
C ASN A 137 -2.27 15.03 3.05
N GLU A 138 -3.46 15.59 3.12
CA GLU A 138 -4.68 14.95 2.59
C GLU A 138 -4.69 14.80 1.06
N SER A 139 -3.83 15.51 0.34
CA SER A 139 -3.80 15.47 -1.13
C SER A 139 -2.99 14.31 -1.71
N ILE A 140 -2.33 13.50 -0.88
CA ILE A 140 -1.36 12.51 -1.37
C ILE A 140 -1.96 11.51 -2.36
N TYR A 141 -3.15 11.01 -2.12
CA TYR A 141 -3.79 10.06 -3.03
C TYR A 141 -4.18 10.73 -4.37
N TYR A 142 -4.58 12.01 -4.34
CA TYR A 142 -4.77 12.78 -5.57
C TYR A 142 -3.44 13.05 -6.29
N ASN A 143 -2.35 13.22 -5.53
CA ASN A 143 -1.03 13.38 -6.11
C ASN A 143 -0.60 12.09 -6.83
N VAL A 144 -0.80 10.93 -6.21
CA VAL A 144 -0.54 9.62 -6.83
C VAL A 144 -1.36 9.46 -8.12
N ASP A 145 -2.67 9.77 -8.09
CA ASP A 145 -3.55 9.68 -9.24
C ASP A 145 -3.11 10.61 -10.40
N ARG A 146 -2.78 11.88 -10.08
CA ARG A 146 -2.26 12.83 -11.07
C ARG A 146 -0.95 12.38 -11.71
N ILE A 147 -0.07 11.76 -10.93
CA ILE A 147 1.18 11.21 -11.46
C ILE A 147 0.90 10.04 -12.40
N HIS A 148 0.01 9.11 -12.02
CA HIS A 148 -0.40 8.00 -12.89
C HIS A 148 -1.02 8.51 -14.20
N THR A 149 -1.90 9.49 -14.12
CA THR A 149 -2.51 10.13 -15.30
C THR A 149 -1.43 10.73 -16.21
N ALA A 150 -0.49 11.50 -15.65
CA ALA A 150 0.58 12.11 -16.43
C ALA A 150 1.52 11.05 -17.08
N ILE A 151 1.75 9.92 -16.40
CA ILE A 151 2.49 8.79 -16.96
C ILE A 151 1.73 8.18 -18.15
N ALA A 152 0.42 7.94 -17.99
CA ALA A 152 -0.43 7.37 -19.03
C ALA A 152 -0.54 8.29 -20.25
N GLU A 153 -0.65 9.59 -20.03
CA GLU A 153 -0.72 10.62 -21.07
C GLU A 153 0.62 11.01 -21.68
N ASN A 154 1.72 10.35 -21.27
CA ASN A 154 3.08 10.67 -21.69
C ASN A 154 3.45 12.14 -21.48
N SER A 155 3.02 12.75 -20.38
CA SER A 155 3.19 14.17 -20.11
C SER A 155 4.19 14.44 -18.99
N ARG A 156 4.96 15.54 -19.11
CA ARG A 156 5.75 16.10 -18.02
C ARG A 156 4.81 16.72 -16.97
N ILE A 157 5.32 16.80 -15.75
CA ILE A 157 4.61 17.45 -14.64
C ILE A 157 5.43 18.59 -14.07
N THR A 158 4.71 19.55 -13.50
CA THR A 158 5.28 20.61 -12.67
C THR A 158 4.71 20.49 -11.26
N PHE A 159 5.49 20.82 -10.26
CA PHE A 159 5.07 20.82 -8.87
C PHE A 159 5.99 21.69 -8.02
N GLN A 160 5.53 22.07 -6.80
CA GLN A 160 6.37 22.61 -5.75
C GLN A 160 6.72 21.50 -4.76
N TYR A 161 7.88 21.62 -4.10
CA TYR A 161 8.37 20.63 -3.14
C TYR A 161 8.68 21.31 -1.82
N PHE A 162 8.20 20.71 -0.71
CA PHE A 162 8.40 21.29 0.61
C PHE A 162 9.26 20.42 1.53
N GLN A 163 9.77 21.04 2.56
CA GLN A 163 10.42 20.41 3.71
C GLN A 163 9.83 20.98 5.00
N TRP A 164 9.99 20.25 6.09
CA TRP A 164 9.66 20.77 7.42
C TRP A 164 10.86 21.50 8.00
N ASN A 165 10.63 22.66 8.58
CA ASN A 165 11.64 23.36 9.38
C ASN A 165 11.57 22.93 10.86
N VAL A 166 12.50 23.42 11.68
CA VAL A 166 12.59 23.11 13.13
C VAL A 166 11.35 23.54 13.91
N ASP A 167 10.63 24.54 13.44
CA ASP A 167 9.37 25.03 14.02
C ASP A 167 8.16 24.20 13.59
N LYS A 168 8.36 23.08 12.89
CA LYS A 168 7.32 22.21 12.32
C LYS A 168 6.41 22.92 11.33
N LYS A 169 6.92 23.95 10.66
CA LYS A 169 6.23 24.65 9.58
C LYS A 169 6.70 24.13 8.22
N MET A 170 5.76 24.11 7.29
CA MET A 170 6.04 23.75 5.91
C MET A 170 6.81 24.88 5.23
N GLU A 171 7.96 24.57 4.64
CA GLU A 171 8.81 25.50 3.94
C GLU A 171 9.07 25.01 2.51
N LEU A 172 8.78 25.84 1.53
CA LEU A 172 9.00 25.49 0.13
C LEU A 172 10.49 25.50 -0.18
N ARG A 173 10.96 24.45 -0.86
CA ARG A 173 12.35 24.39 -1.33
C ARG A 173 12.54 25.31 -2.54
N HIS A 174 13.75 25.82 -2.70
CA HIS A 174 14.15 26.73 -3.80
C HIS A 174 13.21 27.95 -3.90
N ASP A 175 12.85 28.56 -2.76
CA ASP A 175 11.97 29.74 -2.68
C ASP A 175 10.63 29.55 -3.42
N GLY A 176 10.13 28.32 -3.46
CA GLY A 176 8.87 27.97 -4.11
C GLY A 176 8.94 27.81 -5.62
N ALA A 177 10.14 27.74 -6.21
CA ALA A 177 10.29 27.48 -7.63
C ALA A 177 9.66 26.14 -8.03
N LEU A 178 9.11 26.09 -9.23
CA LEU A 178 8.51 24.89 -9.79
C LEU A 178 9.59 23.92 -10.27
N TYR A 179 9.49 22.69 -9.83
CA TYR A 179 10.17 21.57 -10.47
C TYR A 179 9.41 21.19 -11.75
N GLU A 180 10.11 20.95 -12.85
CA GLU A 180 9.57 20.36 -14.08
C GLU A 180 10.32 19.06 -14.36
N VAL A 181 9.61 17.93 -14.36
CA VAL A 181 10.22 16.61 -14.56
C VAL A 181 9.35 15.70 -15.42
N SER A 182 9.95 14.68 -16.00
CA SER A 182 9.27 13.61 -16.73
C SER A 182 9.00 12.45 -15.78
N PRO A 183 7.74 12.20 -15.34
CA PRO A 183 7.40 11.10 -14.44
C PRO A 183 7.49 9.77 -15.18
N TRP A 184 8.21 8.78 -14.63
CA TRP A 184 8.36 7.48 -15.26
C TRP A 184 7.72 6.35 -14.48
N SER A 185 7.83 6.37 -13.15
CA SER A 185 7.24 5.35 -12.30
C SER A 185 6.97 5.87 -10.90
N LEU A 186 6.08 5.18 -10.19
CA LEU A 186 5.92 5.28 -8.75
C LEU A 186 6.52 4.04 -8.11
N SER A 187 7.34 4.24 -7.09
CA SER A 187 7.87 3.18 -6.24
C SER A 187 7.33 3.31 -4.83
N TRP A 188 7.16 2.17 -4.18
CA TRP A 188 6.82 2.08 -2.78
C TRP A 188 8.06 1.64 -2.01
N ASP A 189 8.57 2.48 -1.10
CA ASP A 189 9.72 2.19 -0.26
C ASP A 189 9.57 2.83 1.11
N ASP A 190 9.93 2.11 2.18
CA ASP A 190 9.80 2.55 3.58
C ASP A 190 8.44 3.26 3.86
N GLU A 191 7.36 2.62 3.40
CA GLU A 191 5.97 3.08 3.59
C GLU A 191 5.65 4.47 2.99
N ASN A 192 6.42 4.92 2.02
CA ASN A 192 6.18 6.14 1.26
C ASN A 192 6.11 5.86 -0.24
N TYR A 193 5.30 6.65 -0.94
CA TYR A 193 5.38 6.72 -2.39
C TYR A 193 6.52 7.65 -2.82
N TYR A 194 7.32 7.14 -3.74
CA TYR A 194 8.35 7.90 -4.43
C TYR A 194 8.04 7.98 -5.91
N LEU A 195 8.04 9.19 -6.43
CA LEU A 195 8.08 9.43 -7.87
C LEU A 195 9.51 9.24 -8.36
N ILE A 196 9.70 8.34 -9.31
CA ILE A 196 10.95 8.21 -10.08
C ILE A 196 10.74 8.99 -11.37
N ALA A 197 11.52 10.04 -11.55
CA ALA A 197 11.37 10.97 -12.65
C ALA A 197 12.73 11.33 -13.28
N TYR A 198 12.69 11.70 -14.55
CA TYR A 198 13.87 12.24 -15.25
C TYR A 198 13.82 13.76 -15.19
N ASP A 199 14.89 14.35 -14.69
CA ASP A 199 15.12 15.78 -14.71
C ASP A 199 15.94 16.13 -15.95
N SER A 200 15.32 16.77 -16.92
CA SER A 200 15.95 17.11 -18.19
C SER A 200 17.00 18.22 -18.07
N ASN A 201 16.92 19.05 -17.03
CA ASN A 201 17.88 20.13 -16.81
C ASN A 201 19.24 19.59 -16.35
N GLU A 202 19.21 18.56 -15.51
CA GLU A 202 20.42 17.93 -14.97
C GLU A 202 20.80 16.64 -15.72
N GLY A 203 19.88 16.09 -16.54
CA GLY A 203 20.11 14.87 -17.29
C GLY A 203 20.14 13.59 -16.44
N ILE A 204 19.51 13.59 -15.27
CA ILE A 204 19.57 12.51 -14.28
C ILE A 204 18.19 12.04 -13.82
N ILE A 205 18.17 10.83 -13.27
CA ILE A 205 16.99 10.28 -12.57
C ILE A 205 16.97 10.83 -11.14
N LYS A 206 15.83 11.38 -10.74
CA LYS A 206 15.58 11.90 -9.40
C LYS A 206 14.42 11.18 -8.74
N HIS A 207 14.47 11.12 -7.41
CA HIS A 207 13.40 10.57 -6.57
C HIS A 207 12.76 11.68 -5.75
N PHE A 208 11.43 11.72 -5.78
CA PHE A 208 10.66 12.69 -5.02
C PHE A 208 9.63 11.96 -4.15
N ARG A 209 9.61 12.23 -2.87
CA ARG A 209 8.54 11.75 -1.99
C ARG A 209 7.23 12.44 -2.37
N VAL A 210 6.22 11.65 -2.71
CA VAL A 210 4.93 12.16 -3.22
C VAL A 210 4.17 12.95 -2.14
N ASP A 211 4.35 12.60 -0.86
CA ASP A 211 3.74 13.31 0.27
C ASP A 211 4.28 14.74 0.47
N LYS A 212 5.45 15.05 -0.13
CA LYS A 212 6.08 16.39 -0.11
C LYS A 212 5.85 17.21 -1.38
N MET A 213 5.12 16.67 -2.34
CA MET A 213 4.79 17.35 -3.58
C MET A 213 3.49 18.13 -3.43
N LEU A 214 3.48 19.36 -3.92
CA LEU A 214 2.32 20.26 -3.89
C LEU A 214 1.99 20.73 -5.31
N TYR A 215 0.71 20.92 -5.58
CA TYR A 215 0.19 21.54 -6.81
C TYR A 215 0.68 20.85 -8.10
N ILE A 216 0.70 19.51 -8.11
CA ILE A 216 1.09 18.72 -9.28
C ILE A 216 0.17 19.06 -10.44
N LYS A 217 0.76 19.43 -11.59
CA LYS A 217 0.04 19.72 -12.84
C LYS A 217 0.77 19.08 -14.02
N SER A 218 0.02 18.46 -14.92
CA SER A 218 0.51 18.13 -16.27
C SER A 218 0.71 19.42 -17.06
N ASN A 219 1.80 19.54 -17.81
CA ASN A 219 2.05 20.70 -18.65
C ASN A 219 1.87 20.43 -20.17
N GLY A 220 1.42 19.21 -20.52
CA GLY A 220 1.15 18.80 -21.89
C GLY A 220 2.39 18.56 -22.76
N LYS A 221 3.60 18.78 -22.25
CA LYS A 221 4.85 18.47 -22.97
C LYS A 221 5.16 16.97 -22.86
N GLY A 222 5.64 16.36 -23.92
CA GLY A 222 6.04 14.95 -23.92
C GLY A 222 7.18 14.66 -22.93
N ARG A 223 7.16 13.46 -22.32
CA ARG A 223 8.20 13.03 -21.39
C ARG A 223 9.54 12.86 -22.12
N GLU A 224 10.62 13.19 -21.42
CA GLU A 224 12.02 12.96 -21.81
C GLU A 224 12.67 11.87 -20.97
N GLY A 225 13.91 11.49 -21.31
CA GLY A 225 14.66 10.49 -20.58
C GLY A 225 14.32 9.04 -20.95
N ARG A 226 13.61 8.78 -22.06
CA ARG A 226 13.22 7.43 -22.50
C ARG A 226 14.40 6.46 -22.60
N GLN A 227 15.56 6.95 -22.98
CA GLN A 227 16.77 6.12 -23.09
C GLN A 227 17.24 5.60 -21.72
N ALA A 228 17.16 6.45 -20.67
CA ALA A 228 17.53 6.08 -19.31
C ALA A 228 16.61 5.00 -18.72
N PHE A 229 15.39 4.86 -19.26
CA PHE A 229 14.41 3.88 -18.80
C PHE A 229 14.16 2.72 -19.78
N LYS A 230 14.87 2.65 -20.91
CA LYS A 230 14.63 1.62 -21.94
C LYS A 230 14.95 0.20 -21.47
N SER A 231 15.94 0.05 -20.59
CA SER A 231 16.35 -1.22 -19.95
C SER A 231 16.10 -1.22 -18.44
N PHE A 232 15.20 -0.37 -17.97
CA PHE A 232 15.01 -0.11 -16.56
C PHE A 232 14.01 -1.12 -15.98
N ASP A 233 14.56 -2.11 -15.26
CA ASP A 233 13.74 -3.00 -14.43
C ASP A 233 13.49 -2.33 -13.07
N MET A 234 12.24 -1.88 -12.86
CA MET A 234 11.83 -1.23 -11.62
C MET A 234 12.03 -2.11 -10.38
N ALA A 235 11.79 -3.41 -10.49
CA ALA A 235 11.94 -4.32 -9.36
C ALA A 235 13.42 -4.52 -9.02
N ALA A 236 14.26 -4.66 -10.01
CA ALA A 236 15.73 -4.71 -9.84
C ALA A 236 16.26 -3.39 -9.27
N TYR A 237 15.79 -2.26 -9.80
CA TYR A 237 16.19 -0.93 -9.34
C TYR A 237 15.81 -0.68 -7.87
N ALA A 238 14.57 -0.97 -7.49
CA ALA A 238 14.13 -0.80 -6.11
C ALA A 238 14.92 -1.68 -5.12
N ARG A 239 15.33 -2.89 -5.52
CA ARG A 239 16.17 -3.77 -4.69
C ARG A 239 17.56 -3.21 -4.45
N LYS A 240 18.14 -2.50 -5.43
CA LYS A 240 19.46 -1.87 -5.32
C LYS A 240 19.48 -0.65 -4.41
N MET A 241 18.33 0.00 -4.21
CA MET A 241 18.22 1.25 -3.44
C MET A 241 18.03 0.98 -1.96
N PHE A 242 18.58 1.86 -1.14
CA PHE A 242 18.35 1.90 0.31
C PHE A 242 17.68 3.23 0.66
N GLY A 243 16.39 3.18 1.05
CA GLY A 243 15.60 4.36 1.36
C GLY A 243 15.44 5.33 0.18
N MET A 244 15.48 4.82 -1.07
CA MET A 244 15.40 5.61 -2.32
C MET A 244 16.49 6.70 -2.45
N TYR A 245 17.61 6.54 -1.75
CA TYR A 245 18.78 7.38 -1.95
C TYR A 245 19.61 6.86 -3.11
N GLY A 246 19.84 7.74 -4.09
CA GLY A 246 20.70 7.46 -5.22
C GLY A 246 22.16 7.34 -4.81
N GLY A 247 22.93 6.59 -5.61
CA GLY A 247 24.36 6.42 -5.48
C GLY A 247 24.91 5.76 -6.74
N LYS A 248 26.24 5.64 -6.84
CA LYS A 248 26.85 4.87 -7.90
C LYS A 248 26.51 3.40 -7.71
N GLU A 249 26.03 2.72 -8.75
CA GLU A 249 25.78 1.29 -8.71
C GLU A 249 27.12 0.54 -8.74
N GLU A 250 27.33 -0.33 -7.78
CA GLU A 250 28.54 -1.13 -7.61
C GLU A 250 28.17 -2.55 -7.18
N TRP A 251 28.90 -3.53 -7.69
CA TRP A 251 28.88 -4.89 -7.18
C TRP A 251 29.66 -4.95 -5.88
N VAL A 252 28.98 -5.27 -4.79
CA VAL A 252 29.57 -5.35 -3.47
C VAL A 252 29.65 -6.80 -2.99
N HIS A 253 30.69 -7.08 -2.18
CA HIS A 253 30.92 -8.35 -1.52
C HIS A 253 30.71 -8.17 -0.02
N ILE A 254 29.69 -8.84 0.54
CA ILE A 254 29.35 -8.74 1.94
C ILE A 254 29.62 -10.11 2.58
N GLU A 255 30.61 -10.20 3.46
CA GLU A 255 30.87 -11.38 4.27
C GLU A 255 29.96 -11.38 5.47
N CYS A 256 29.32 -12.52 5.74
CA CYS A 256 28.31 -12.67 6.77
C CYS A 256 28.50 -13.99 7.54
N ASP A 257 28.22 -13.97 8.84
CA ASP A 257 27.99 -15.17 9.60
C ASP A 257 26.70 -15.87 9.12
N ASN A 258 26.62 -17.22 9.23
CA ASN A 258 25.50 -18.01 8.75
C ASN A 258 24.13 -17.60 9.35
N SER A 259 24.13 -16.99 10.54
CA SER A 259 22.93 -16.45 11.19
C SER A 259 22.26 -15.33 10.40
N PHE A 260 22.97 -14.63 9.53
CA PHE A 260 22.44 -13.56 8.69
C PHE A 260 21.86 -14.03 7.34
N ALA A 261 21.84 -15.35 7.07
CA ALA A 261 21.32 -15.86 5.80
C ALA A 261 19.87 -15.42 5.54
N GLY A 262 19.00 -15.48 6.55
CA GLY A 262 17.61 -15.00 6.46
C GLY A 262 17.53 -13.50 6.13
N VAL A 263 18.34 -12.67 6.81
CA VAL A 263 18.38 -11.21 6.59
C VAL A 263 18.78 -10.87 5.15
N MET A 264 19.77 -11.60 4.59
CA MET A 264 20.20 -11.40 3.21
C MET A 264 19.14 -11.84 2.20
N ILE A 265 18.47 -12.97 2.45
CA ILE A 265 17.36 -13.45 1.61
C ILE A 265 16.17 -12.48 1.67
N ASP A 266 15.80 -12.03 2.85
CA ASP A 266 14.68 -11.07 3.03
C ASP A 266 14.96 -9.74 2.32
N ARG A 267 16.22 -9.29 2.30
CA ARG A 267 16.61 -8.03 1.67
C ARG A 267 16.77 -8.14 0.17
N PHE A 268 17.44 -9.18 -0.32
CA PHE A 268 17.86 -9.29 -1.73
C PHE A 268 17.10 -10.33 -2.53
N GLY A 269 16.27 -11.16 -1.88
CA GLY A 269 15.51 -12.25 -2.49
C GLY A 269 16.23 -13.58 -2.46
N LYS A 270 15.48 -14.67 -2.68
CA LYS A 270 16.02 -16.05 -2.65
C LYS A 270 17.07 -16.35 -3.73
N ASP A 271 17.04 -15.60 -4.82
CA ASP A 271 17.95 -15.77 -5.96
C ASP A 271 19.27 -15.04 -5.78
N VAL A 272 19.50 -14.42 -4.62
CA VAL A 272 20.74 -13.74 -4.30
C VAL A 272 21.92 -14.71 -4.31
N SER A 273 23.06 -14.31 -4.92
CA SER A 273 24.28 -15.11 -4.95
C SER A 273 24.89 -15.19 -3.56
N MET A 274 24.81 -16.37 -2.94
CA MET A 274 25.40 -16.68 -1.65
C MET A 274 26.41 -17.81 -1.80
N ILE A 275 27.66 -17.55 -1.46
CA ILE A 275 28.77 -18.52 -1.61
C ILE A 275 29.33 -18.82 -0.21
N ARG A 276 29.30 -20.09 0.18
CA ARG A 276 29.86 -20.52 1.47
C ARG A 276 31.38 -20.34 1.47
N LEU A 277 31.92 -19.67 2.47
CA LEU A 277 33.35 -19.48 2.69
C LEU A 277 33.91 -20.59 3.58
N ASP A 278 33.21 -20.89 4.68
CA ASP A 278 33.57 -21.93 5.64
C ASP A 278 32.28 -22.45 6.37
N ASP A 279 32.42 -23.22 7.43
CA ASP A 279 31.29 -23.78 8.18
C ASP A 279 30.46 -22.73 8.93
N LYS A 280 30.98 -21.51 9.10
CA LYS A 280 30.36 -20.43 9.88
C LYS A 280 29.97 -19.22 9.05
N ARG A 281 30.58 -19.05 7.87
CA ARG A 281 30.47 -17.82 7.08
C ARG A 281 30.15 -18.07 5.61
N PHE A 282 29.53 -17.08 5.00
CA PHE A 282 29.26 -17.00 3.56
C PHE A 282 29.49 -15.58 3.07
N VAL A 283 29.63 -15.41 1.74
CA VAL A 283 29.69 -14.12 1.09
C VAL A 283 28.46 -13.94 0.19
N VAL A 284 27.89 -12.74 0.21
CA VAL A 284 26.83 -12.30 -0.68
C VAL A 284 27.42 -11.35 -1.73
N ASN A 285 27.12 -11.63 -3.01
CA ASN A 285 27.51 -10.76 -4.13
C ASN A 285 26.26 -10.10 -4.67
N VAL A 286 26.14 -8.77 -4.50
CA VAL A 286 24.96 -8.01 -4.91
C VAL A 286 25.35 -6.68 -5.55
N GLU A 287 24.56 -6.24 -6.50
CA GLU A 287 24.66 -4.91 -7.07
C GLU A 287 23.77 -3.94 -6.30
N VAL A 288 24.35 -2.87 -5.75
CA VAL A 288 23.64 -1.87 -4.95
C VAL A 288 24.01 -0.45 -5.35
N ALA A 289 23.09 0.49 -5.15
CA ALA A 289 23.41 1.92 -5.20
C ALA A 289 24.12 2.30 -3.89
N VAL A 290 25.44 2.46 -3.96
CA VAL A 290 26.25 2.79 -2.77
C VAL A 290 25.90 4.17 -2.28
N SER A 291 25.30 4.24 -1.12
CA SER A 291 24.83 5.46 -0.46
C SER A 291 25.09 5.40 1.04
N ARG A 292 24.97 6.53 1.73
CA ARG A 292 25.05 6.53 3.20
C ARG A 292 24.05 5.60 3.87
N GLN A 293 22.86 5.45 3.29
CA GLN A 293 21.83 4.55 3.80
C GLN A 293 22.25 3.09 3.67
N PHE A 294 22.90 2.72 2.56
CA PHE A 294 23.48 1.39 2.41
C PHE A 294 24.55 1.14 3.48
N LEU A 295 25.50 2.07 3.63
CA LEU A 295 26.57 1.94 4.64
C LEU A 295 25.99 1.89 6.06
N ALA A 296 24.98 2.72 6.37
CA ALA A 296 24.31 2.70 7.66
C ALA A 296 23.54 1.38 7.90
N TRP A 297 22.96 0.78 6.86
CA TRP A 297 22.33 -0.53 6.96
C TRP A 297 23.35 -1.62 7.31
N ILE A 298 24.51 -1.65 6.64
CA ILE A 298 25.60 -2.57 6.98
C ILE A 298 26.04 -2.38 8.44
N ILE A 299 26.27 -1.14 8.88
CA ILE A 299 26.65 -0.82 10.27
C ILE A 299 25.55 -1.30 11.25
N GLY A 300 24.30 -1.13 10.89
CA GLY A 300 23.14 -1.51 11.71
C GLY A 300 22.97 -3.01 11.91
N LEU A 301 23.57 -3.85 11.08
CA LEU A 301 23.58 -5.30 11.24
C LEU A 301 24.49 -5.75 12.37
N GLY A 302 25.47 -4.92 12.76
CA GLY A 302 26.36 -5.19 13.88
C GLY A 302 27.49 -6.17 13.57
N GLU A 303 27.90 -6.92 14.61
CA GLU A 303 28.96 -7.92 14.48
C GLU A 303 28.54 -9.08 13.57
N GLY A 304 29.50 -9.65 12.83
CA GLY A 304 29.27 -10.80 11.94
C GLY A 304 28.89 -10.43 10.52
N VAL A 305 28.86 -9.12 10.17
CA VAL A 305 28.69 -8.64 8.79
C VAL A 305 29.80 -7.65 8.45
N THR A 306 30.51 -7.90 7.35
CA THR A 306 31.63 -7.07 6.91
C THR A 306 31.55 -6.80 5.43
N LEU A 307 31.73 -5.55 5.02
CA LEU A 307 31.87 -5.15 3.64
C LEU A 307 33.28 -5.49 3.14
N ALA A 308 33.44 -6.56 2.38
CA ALA A 308 34.73 -7.09 1.95
C ALA A 308 35.21 -6.48 0.62
N GLY A 309 34.36 -5.86 -0.14
CA GLY A 309 34.74 -5.25 -1.44
C GLY A 309 33.57 -4.61 -2.16
N PRO A 310 33.84 -3.87 -3.25
CA PRO A 310 35.17 -3.52 -3.77
C PRO A 310 35.90 -2.47 -2.89
N GLN A 311 37.20 -2.29 -3.12
CA GLN A 311 38.07 -1.46 -2.26
C GLN A 311 37.55 -0.02 -2.10
N ASN A 312 37.08 0.61 -3.19
CA ASN A 312 36.52 1.96 -3.14
C ASN A 312 35.30 2.08 -2.21
N VAL A 313 34.48 1.03 -2.11
CA VAL A 313 33.30 1.02 -1.21
C VAL A 313 33.73 0.77 0.22
N VAL A 314 34.73 -0.08 0.46
CA VAL A 314 35.35 -0.26 1.76
C VAL A 314 35.96 1.05 2.28
N GLU A 315 36.62 1.81 1.40
CA GLU A 315 37.16 3.14 1.74
C GLU A 315 36.05 4.13 2.12
N MET A 316 34.90 4.11 1.42
CA MET A 316 33.73 4.91 1.81
C MET A 316 33.21 4.53 3.21
N MET A 317 33.21 3.23 3.55
CA MET A 317 32.86 2.77 4.89
C MET A 317 33.83 3.30 5.94
N ASN A 318 35.13 3.24 5.67
CA ASN A 318 36.15 3.76 6.60
C ASN A 318 35.98 5.27 6.83
N VAL A 319 35.67 6.05 5.78
CA VAL A 319 35.39 7.49 5.92
C VAL A 319 34.15 7.73 6.82
N GLU A 320 33.08 6.93 6.67
CA GLU A 320 31.90 7.03 7.55
C GLU A 320 32.23 6.62 9.00
N ILE A 321 33.03 5.60 9.22
CA ILE A 321 33.50 5.18 10.56
C ILE A 321 34.29 6.33 11.20
N ASP A 322 35.26 6.92 10.48
CA ASP A 322 36.04 8.05 10.97
C ASP A 322 35.18 9.26 11.33
N ARG A 323 34.15 9.53 10.50
CA ARG A 323 33.16 10.57 10.78
C ARG A 323 32.41 10.29 12.08
N LEU A 324 31.96 9.06 12.29
CA LEU A 324 31.27 8.65 13.51
C LEU A 324 32.18 8.75 14.72
N VAL A 325 33.42 8.28 14.62
CA VAL A 325 34.43 8.39 15.69
C VAL A 325 34.64 9.86 16.08
N LYS A 326 34.84 10.78 15.11
CA LYS A 326 34.98 12.21 15.36
C LYS A 326 33.75 12.84 16.00
N GLN A 327 32.55 12.36 15.65
CA GLN A 327 31.28 12.89 16.15
C GLN A 327 30.99 12.45 17.60
N TYR A 328 31.32 11.22 17.97
CA TYR A 328 30.94 10.62 19.27
C TYR A 328 32.07 10.41 20.26
N LYS A 329 33.33 10.33 19.81
CA LYS A 329 34.48 10.39 20.71
C LYS A 329 34.89 11.87 20.87
N LYS A 330 34.37 12.49 21.91
CA LYS A 330 34.85 13.78 22.42
C LYS A 330 36.05 13.57 23.31
#